data_1050acc5a2384e596d804873cd997d47
#
_entry.id   1050acc5a2384e596d804873cd997d47
#
_cell.length_a   1.000
_cell.length_b   1.000
_cell.length_c   1.000
_cell.angle_alpha   90.00
_cell.angle_beta   90.00
_cell.angle_gamma   90.00
#
_symmetry.space_group_name_H-M   'P 1'
#
loop_
_entity.id
_entity.type
_entity.pdbx_description
1 polymer ?
#
loop_
_entity_poly.entity_id
_entity_poly.type
_entity_poly.pdbx_seq_one_letter_code
_entity_poly.pdbx_strand_id
1 'polypeptide(L)'
;MITLKSPHEIELMRRAGKITAAARAYAGELVKPGVTTHEIDRAVEHFIRKQGAVPSFLHYNGYPASACISVNDEIIHGIPGPRVLQEGDIVSVDVGAYIGGFHGDCAATFPCGRISPEAQDLIDVTRQSFFEGIKFAKEGYRLFDISAAIQQYVESHGYSIVREYVGHGVGAQMHESPEIPNYGHPGRGPRLLRGMTLAIEPMVNAGSAAIQQMSDGWTVKTLDGKWAAYYENSILITDGEPEILTAPAI
;
A
#
# COMPACT_ATOMS: atom_id res chain seq x y z
N MET A 1 6.27 -18.86 -9.23
CA MET A 1 6.07 -19.89 -8.15
C MET A 1 5.96 -19.13 -6.84
N ILE A 2 5.00 -19.48 -5.97
CA ILE A 2 4.86 -18.84 -4.65
C ILE A 2 5.98 -19.34 -3.74
N THR A 3 6.69 -18.43 -3.08
CA THR A 3 7.82 -18.72 -2.19
C THR A 3 7.37 -18.71 -0.74
N LEU A 4 7.73 -19.73 0.03
CA LEU A 4 7.54 -19.76 1.48
C LEU A 4 8.85 -19.32 2.15
N LYS A 5 8.78 -18.33 3.03
CA LYS A 5 9.96 -17.77 3.71
C LYS A 5 10.36 -18.66 4.89
N SER A 6 11.63 -18.94 4.99
CA SER A 6 12.22 -19.60 6.16
C SER A 6 12.17 -18.68 7.39
N PRO A 7 12.33 -19.22 8.62
CA PRO A 7 12.38 -18.41 9.84
C PRO A 7 13.43 -17.28 9.78
N HIS A 8 14.59 -17.55 9.19
CA HIS A 8 15.64 -16.55 9.02
C HIS A 8 15.21 -15.42 8.07
N GLU A 9 14.62 -15.77 6.94
CA GLU A 9 14.12 -14.79 5.97
C GLU A 9 12.98 -13.93 6.54
N ILE A 10 12.12 -14.52 7.36
CA ILE A 10 11.05 -13.80 8.08
C ILE A 10 11.65 -12.73 9.01
N GLU A 11 12.74 -13.03 9.73
CA GLU A 11 13.42 -12.00 10.56
C GLU A 11 13.99 -10.84 9.73
N LEU A 12 14.53 -11.13 8.54
CA LEU A 12 15.00 -10.08 7.63
C LEU A 12 13.83 -9.25 7.10
N MET A 13 12.70 -9.88 6.79
CA MET A 13 11.47 -9.19 6.38
C MET A 13 10.87 -8.33 7.50
N ARG A 14 10.90 -8.80 8.75
CA ARG A 14 10.50 -7.98 9.92
C ARG A 14 11.34 -6.72 10.04
N ARG A 15 12.66 -6.84 9.80
CA ARG A 15 13.56 -5.70 9.82
C ARG A 15 13.25 -4.70 8.71
N ALA A 16 13.05 -5.17 7.48
CA ALA A 16 12.65 -4.34 6.35
C ALA A 16 11.29 -3.66 6.62
N GLY A 17 10.32 -4.44 7.08
CA GLY A 17 8.97 -3.97 7.39
C GLY A 17 8.94 -2.87 8.47
N LYS A 18 9.72 -3.00 9.54
CA LYS A 18 9.82 -1.96 10.58
C LYS A 18 10.35 -0.64 10.04
N ILE A 19 11.37 -0.68 9.18
CA ILE A 19 11.93 0.54 8.57
C ILE A 19 10.89 1.17 7.63
N THR A 20 10.21 0.36 6.83
CA THR A 20 9.17 0.80 5.90
C THR A 20 8.00 1.45 6.64
N ALA A 21 7.50 0.81 7.70
CA ALA A 21 6.42 1.36 8.53
C ALA A 21 6.80 2.70 9.17
N ALA A 22 8.04 2.80 9.68
CA ALA A 22 8.54 4.04 10.26
C ALA A 22 8.70 5.16 9.22
N ALA A 23 9.14 4.82 8.00
CA ALA A 23 9.24 5.76 6.88
C ALA A 23 7.86 6.28 6.46
N ARG A 24 6.84 5.39 6.36
CA ARG A 24 5.45 5.78 6.08
C ARG A 24 4.89 6.71 7.17
N ALA A 25 5.09 6.38 8.43
CA ALA A 25 4.63 7.22 9.55
C ALA A 25 5.29 8.60 9.50
N TYR A 26 6.60 8.65 9.28
CA TYR A 26 7.34 9.91 9.14
C TYR A 26 6.85 10.73 7.93
N ALA A 27 6.59 10.10 6.79
CA ALA A 27 6.01 10.78 5.64
C ALA A 27 4.64 11.39 5.95
N GLY A 28 3.79 10.67 6.68
CA GLY A 28 2.48 11.16 7.13
C GLY A 28 2.58 12.41 8.01
N GLU A 29 3.58 12.50 8.87
CA GLU A 29 3.84 13.71 9.70
C GLU A 29 4.21 14.95 8.85
N LEU A 30 4.74 14.73 7.65
CA LEU A 30 5.13 15.79 6.71
C LEU A 30 3.99 16.23 5.79
N VAL A 31 2.88 15.49 5.71
CA VAL A 31 1.71 15.85 4.92
C VAL A 31 1.02 17.05 5.56
N LYS A 32 1.39 18.25 5.11
CA LYS A 32 0.87 19.53 5.63
C LYS A 32 0.70 20.53 4.49
N PRO A 33 -0.26 21.48 4.61
CA PRO A 33 -0.39 22.57 3.66
C PRO A 33 0.94 23.35 3.52
N GLY A 34 1.32 23.64 2.28
CA GLY A 34 2.55 24.37 1.96
C GLY A 34 3.78 23.51 1.70
N VAL A 35 3.76 22.22 2.03
CA VAL A 35 4.85 21.26 1.73
C VAL A 35 4.67 20.74 0.30
N THR A 36 5.75 20.57 -0.43
CA THR A 36 5.73 19.93 -1.74
C THR A 36 5.85 18.41 -1.64
N THR A 37 5.29 17.68 -2.61
CA THR A 37 5.45 16.22 -2.67
C THR A 37 6.92 15.83 -2.83
N HIS A 38 7.75 16.66 -3.50
CA HIS A 38 9.19 16.46 -3.61
C HIS A 38 9.91 16.54 -2.26
N GLU A 39 9.53 17.49 -1.39
CA GLU A 39 10.13 17.60 -0.04
C GLU A 39 9.84 16.36 0.80
N ILE A 40 8.63 15.78 0.69
CA ILE A 40 8.28 14.54 1.38
C ILE A 40 9.14 13.39 0.85
N ASP A 41 9.26 13.23 -0.47
CA ASP A 41 10.09 12.19 -1.09
C ASP A 41 11.55 12.25 -0.62
N ARG A 42 12.14 13.44 -0.63
CA ARG A 42 13.53 13.67 -0.17
C ARG A 42 13.71 13.32 1.31
N ALA A 43 12.73 13.65 2.13
CA ALA A 43 12.76 13.33 3.55
C ALA A 43 12.66 11.82 3.80
N VAL A 44 11.79 11.13 3.04
CA VAL A 44 11.63 9.67 3.07
C VAL A 44 12.92 8.97 2.63
N GLU A 45 13.52 9.41 1.53
CA GLU A 45 14.81 8.86 1.06
C GLU A 45 15.89 8.98 2.14
N HIS A 46 16.03 10.18 2.70
CA HIS A 46 17.01 10.44 3.75
C HIS A 46 16.76 9.55 4.98
N PHE A 47 15.50 9.42 5.41
CA PHE A 47 15.11 8.58 6.54
C PHE A 47 15.49 7.12 6.32
N ILE A 48 15.11 6.53 5.17
CA ILE A 48 15.39 5.14 4.83
C ILE A 48 16.90 4.89 4.80
N ARG A 49 17.67 5.77 4.15
CA ARG A 49 19.14 5.64 4.06
C ARG A 49 19.81 5.76 5.42
N LYS A 50 19.32 6.62 6.30
CA LYS A 50 19.82 6.75 7.68
C LYS A 50 19.63 5.49 8.52
N GLN A 51 18.63 4.65 8.19
CA GLN A 51 18.43 3.33 8.80
C GLN A 51 19.34 2.24 8.20
N GLY A 52 20.22 2.58 7.25
CA GLY A 52 21.09 1.63 6.55
C GLY A 52 20.35 0.80 5.50
N ALA A 53 19.16 1.23 5.09
CA ALA A 53 18.37 0.62 4.04
C ALA A 53 18.44 1.42 2.73
N VAL A 54 17.86 0.87 1.67
CA VAL A 54 17.75 1.53 0.35
C VAL A 54 16.25 1.67 0.03
N PRO A 55 15.79 2.83 -0.51
CA PRO A 55 14.43 2.94 -1.02
C PRO A 55 14.16 1.90 -2.10
N SER A 56 13.10 1.12 -1.96
CA SER A 56 12.80 0.01 -2.86
C SER A 56 12.36 0.48 -4.25
N PHE A 57 11.72 1.65 -4.33
CA PHE A 57 11.12 2.14 -5.57
C PHE A 57 12.09 2.91 -6.46
N LEU A 58 13.12 3.56 -5.87
CA LEU A 58 14.07 4.38 -6.62
C LEU A 58 14.78 3.54 -7.69
N HIS A 59 14.52 3.89 -8.95
CA HIS A 59 15.00 3.21 -10.18
C HIS A 59 14.39 1.82 -10.43
N TYR A 60 13.43 1.37 -9.61
CA TYR A 60 12.71 0.12 -9.88
C TYR A 60 11.87 0.27 -11.15
N ASN A 61 12.16 -0.55 -12.15
CA ASN A 61 11.56 -0.46 -13.49
C ASN A 61 11.60 0.96 -14.12
N GLY A 62 12.57 1.79 -13.69
CA GLY A 62 12.73 3.17 -14.17
C GLY A 62 11.93 4.21 -13.39
N TYR A 63 11.28 3.86 -12.26
CA TYR A 63 10.60 4.83 -11.41
C TYR A 63 11.60 5.85 -10.84
N PRO A 64 11.32 7.18 -10.91
CA PRO A 64 12.34 8.20 -10.67
C PRO A 64 12.50 8.63 -9.21
N ALA A 65 11.68 8.15 -8.28
CA ALA A 65 11.61 8.65 -6.90
C ALA A 65 11.69 7.53 -5.85
N SER A 66 11.83 7.90 -4.59
CA SER A 66 11.97 6.98 -3.46
C SER A 66 10.63 6.57 -2.84
N ALA A 67 9.60 7.39 -3.03
CA ALA A 67 8.22 7.13 -2.62
C ALA A 67 7.26 7.44 -3.76
N CYS A 68 6.08 6.80 -3.77
CA CYS A 68 4.96 7.24 -4.58
C CYS A 68 4.08 8.17 -3.75
N ILE A 69 3.74 9.35 -4.28
CA ILE A 69 2.91 10.34 -3.58
C ILE A 69 1.78 10.76 -4.50
N SER A 70 0.60 10.23 -4.21
CA SER A 70 -0.60 10.39 -5.03
C SER A 70 -1.61 11.27 -4.30
N VAL A 71 -2.10 12.33 -4.96
CA VAL A 71 -2.91 13.37 -4.32
C VAL A 71 -4.31 13.40 -4.91
N ASN A 72 -5.34 13.33 -4.07
CA ASN A 72 -6.77 13.44 -4.40
C ASN A 72 -7.26 12.34 -5.37
N ASP A 73 -7.37 12.67 -6.66
CA ASP A 73 -7.81 11.76 -7.71
C ASP A 73 -6.72 10.83 -8.24
N GLU A 74 -5.48 11.03 -7.78
CA GLU A 74 -4.38 10.11 -8.04
C GLU A 74 -4.51 8.91 -7.10
N ILE A 75 -4.57 7.70 -7.69
CA ILE A 75 -4.77 6.45 -6.94
C ILE A 75 -3.45 5.96 -6.39
N ILE A 76 -2.49 5.72 -7.31
CA ILE A 76 -1.16 5.14 -7.03
C ILE A 76 -0.10 5.71 -7.99
N HIS A 77 1.15 5.44 -7.68
CA HIS A 77 2.33 5.72 -8.50
C HIS A 77 2.53 7.20 -8.84
N GLY A 78 1.92 8.12 -8.09
CA GLY A 78 2.14 9.54 -8.27
C GLY A 78 3.62 9.88 -8.11
N ILE A 79 4.21 10.53 -9.14
CA ILE A 79 5.63 10.95 -9.09
C ILE A 79 5.75 12.23 -8.27
N PRO A 80 6.55 12.23 -7.17
CA PRO A 80 6.81 13.42 -6.38
C PRO A 80 7.42 14.56 -7.23
N GLY A 81 6.91 15.77 -7.03
CA GLY A 81 7.30 16.92 -7.81
C GLY A 81 7.06 18.25 -7.10
N PRO A 82 7.00 19.37 -7.84
CA PRO A 82 6.82 20.71 -7.28
C PRO A 82 5.39 21.02 -6.82
N ARG A 83 4.47 20.04 -6.85
CA ARG A 83 3.10 20.22 -6.37
C ARG A 83 3.11 20.53 -4.88
N VAL A 84 2.58 21.70 -4.53
CA VAL A 84 2.39 22.15 -3.14
C VAL A 84 1.08 21.62 -2.61
N LEU A 85 1.12 20.91 -1.50
CA LEU A 85 -0.06 20.39 -0.81
C LEU A 85 -0.90 21.53 -0.22
N GLN A 86 -2.21 21.36 -0.26
CA GLN A 86 -3.16 22.36 0.21
C GLN A 86 -4.07 21.80 1.31
N GLU A 87 -4.64 22.70 2.09
CA GLU A 87 -5.69 22.37 3.05
C GLU A 87 -6.83 21.64 2.35
N GLY A 88 -7.22 20.48 2.83
CA GLY A 88 -8.29 19.68 2.25
C GLY A 88 -7.83 18.57 1.30
N ASP A 89 -6.55 18.54 0.90
CA ASP A 89 -6.01 17.42 0.12
C ASP A 89 -6.02 16.12 0.94
N ILE A 90 -6.22 14.99 0.27
CA ILE A 90 -5.88 13.66 0.78
C ILE A 90 -4.69 13.13 0.00
N VAL A 91 -3.72 12.55 0.70
CA VAL A 91 -2.41 12.21 0.12
C VAL A 91 -2.07 10.77 0.44
N SER A 92 -2.08 9.92 -0.57
CA SER A 92 -1.59 8.55 -0.46
C SER A 92 -0.07 8.55 -0.59
N VAL A 93 0.61 8.08 0.44
CA VAL A 93 2.05 7.90 0.46
C VAL A 93 2.36 6.41 0.54
N ASP A 94 3.07 5.94 -0.47
CA ASP A 94 3.50 4.55 -0.59
C ASP A 94 5.03 4.51 -0.55
N VAL A 95 5.57 3.63 0.29
CA VAL A 95 7.00 3.53 0.58
C VAL A 95 7.45 2.07 0.68
N GLY A 96 8.61 1.81 0.13
CA GLY A 96 9.29 0.53 0.29
C GLY A 96 10.73 0.72 0.78
N ALA A 97 11.21 -0.20 1.64
CA ALA A 97 12.60 -0.22 2.08
C ALA A 97 13.21 -1.61 1.87
N TYR A 98 14.43 -1.61 1.33
CA TYR A 98 15.22 -2.82 1.08
C TYR A 98 16.41 -2.88 2.01
N ILE A 99 16.52 -3.98 2.76
CA ILE A 99 17.66 -4.23 3.66
C ILE A 99 17.84 -5.73 3.89
N GLY A 100 19.10 -6.18 3.97
CA GLY A 100 19.40 -7.58 4.26
C GLY A 100 18.92 -8.56 3.18
N GLY A 101 18.69 -8.09 1.95
CA GLY A 101 18.21 -8.91 0.84
C GLY A 101 16.69 -8.98 0.70
N PHE A 102 15.91 -8.23 1.51
CA PHE A 102 14.45 -8.28 1.52
C PHE A 102 13.81 -6.89 1.48
N HIS A 103 12.63 -6.82 0.89
CA HIS A 103 11.79 -5.62 0.82
C HIS A 103 10.70 -5.64 1.90
N GLY A 104 10.37 -4.46 2.41
CA GLY A 104 9.09 -4.17 3.05
C GLY A 104 8.34 -3.18 2.18
N ASP A 105 7.01 -3.24 2.19
CA ASP A 105 6.12 -2.45 1.37
C ASP A 105 4.89 -2.02 2.14
N CYS A 106 4.56 -0.73 2.13
CA CYS A 106 3.33 -0.25 2.77
C CYS A 106 2.92 1.16 2.33
N ALA A 107 1.62 1.37 2.27
CA ALA A 107 1.02 2.65 1.95
C ALA A 107 -0.07 3.07 2.95
N ALA A 108 -0.33 4.37 3.00
CA ALA A 108 -1.50 4.92 3.66
C ALA A 108 -1.88 6.27 3.06
N THR A 109 -3.17 6.61 3.15
CA THR A 109 -3.68 7.93 2.79
C THR A 109 -3.77 8.80 4.04
N PHE A 110 -3.20 10.00 3.96
CA PHE A 110 -3.13 10.98 5.04
C PHE A 110 -3.94 12.24 4.69
N PRO A 111 -4.62 12.83 5.66
CA PRO A 111 -5.25 14.14 5.48
C PRO A 111 -4.20 15.27 5.48
N CYS A 112 -4.34 16.22 4.57
CA CYS A 112 -3.54 17.46 4.57
C CYS A 112 -4.35 18.58 5.23
N GLY A 113 -4.07 18.88 6.48
CA GLY A 113 -4.86 19.79 7.28
C GLY A 113 -6.26 19.27 7.59
N ARG A 114 -7.28 20.12 7.50
CA ARG A 114 -8.69 19.71 7.64
C ARG A 114 -9.26 19.26 6.31
N ILE A 115 -9.76 18.02 6.28
CA ILE A 115 -10.44 17.44 5.13
C ILE A 115 -11.96 17.37 5.39
N SER A 116 -12.74 17.09 4.35
CA SER A 116 -14.18 16.90 4.49
C SER A 116 -14.52 15.58 5.19
N PRO A 117 -15.70 15.45 5.81
CA PRO A 117 -16.16 14.18 6.37
C PRO A 117 -16.22 13.04 5.34
N GLU A 118 -16.56 13.34 4.09
CA GLU A 118 -16.62 12.35 3.00
C GLU A 118 -15.22 11.85 2.63
N ALA A 119 -14.22 12.74 2.62
CA ALA A 119 -12.82 12.36 2.37
C ALA A 119 -12.27 11.52 3.54
N GLN A 120 -12.62 11.86 4.78
CA GLN A 120 -12.25 11.07 5.95
C GLN A 120 -12.89 9.68 5.93
N ASP A 121 -14.18 9.59 5.58
CA ASP A 121 -14.89 8.31 5.46
C ASP A 121 -14.23 7.40 4.41
N LEU A 122 -13.86 7.95 3.25
CA LEU A 122 -13.13 7.20 2.22
C LEU A 122 -11.81 6.63 2.76
N ILE A 123 -11.03 7.43 3.48
CA ILE A 123 -9.76 6.99 4.09
C ILE A 123 -10.02 5.87 5.11
N ASP A 124 -11.01 6.06 5.98
CA ASP A 124 -11.33 5.11 7.05
C ASP A 124 -11.86 3.79 6.49
N VAL A 125 -12.75 3.84 5.49
CA VAL A 125 -13.27 2.64 4.81
C VAL A 125 -12.15 1.90 4.08
N THR A 126 -11.27 2.62 3.37
CA THR A 126 -10.13 2.02 2.69
C THR A 126 -9.21 1.30 3.66
N ARG A 127 -8.85 1.96 4.75
CA ARG A 127 -8.03 1.35 5.80
C ARG A 127 -8.73 0.16 6.44
N GLN A 128 -10.00 0.27 6.80
CA GLN A 128 -10.73 -0.81 7.46
C GLN A 128 -10.92 -2.02 6.53
N SER A 129 -11.06 -1.81 5.22
CA SER A 129 -11.19 -2.91 4.26
C SER A 129 -9.98 -3.86 4.29
N PHE A 130 -8.77 -3.33 4.50
CA PHE A 130 -7.58 -4.15 4.72
C PHE A 130 -7.75 -5.06 5.94
N PHE A 131 -8.22 -4.52 7.08
CA PHE A 131 -8.41 -5.29 8.30
C PHE A 131 -9.54 -6.33 8.16
N GLU A 132 -10.58 -6.04 7.39
CA GLU A 132 -11.61 -7.03 7.07
C GLU A 132 -11.04 -8.17 6.22
N GLY A 133 -10.21 -7.84 5.23
CA GLY A 133 -9.56 -8.83 4.38
C GLY A 133 -8.63 -9.75 5.15
N ILE A 134 -7.73 -9.21 5.97
CA ILE A 134 -6.72 -10.01 6.67
C ILE A 134 -7.28 -10.93 7.76
N LYS A 135 -8.55 -10.81 8.15
CA LYS A 135 -9.23 -11.82 8.98
C LYS A 135 -9.18 -13.22 8.35
N PHE A 136 -9.09 -13.28 7.03
CA PHE A 136 -8.99 -14.50 6.24
C PHE A 136 -7.56 -14.84 5.81
N ALA A 137 -6.56 -14.04 6.20
CA ALA A 137 -5.16 -14.26 5.86
C ALA A 137 -4.51 -15.31 6.78
N LYS A 138 -5.05 -16.51 6.78
CA LYS A 138 -4.68 -17.61 7.68
C LYS A 138 -4.50 -18.91 6.89
N GLU A 139 -3.66 -19.80 7.43
CA GLU A 139 -3.53 -21.13 6.85
C GLU A 139 -4.89 -21.84 6.79
N GLY A 140 -5.15 -22.52 5.68
CA GLY A 140 -6.41 -23.21 5.41
C GLY A 140 -7.42 -22.39 4.58
N TYR A 141 -7.34 -21.07 4.59
CA TYR A 141 -8.11 -20.22 3.68
C TYR A 141 -7.49 -20.17 2.28
N ARG A 142 -8.20 -19.52 1.37
CA ARG A 142 -7.71 -19.27 0.02
C ARG A 142 -7.50 -17.77 -0.20
N LEU A 143 -6.64 -17.44 -1.15
CA LEU A 143 -6.26 -16.05 -1.43
C LEU A 143 -7.48 -15.15 -1.67
N PHE A 144 -8.48 -15.64 -2.42
CA PHE A 144 -9.66 -14.83 -2.75
C PHE A 144 -10.69 -14.74 -1.62
N ASP A 145 -10.48 -15.40 -0.50
CA ASP A 145 -11.25 -15.12 0.72
C ASP A 145 -10.89 -13.73 1.26
N ILE A 146 -9.60 -13.35 1.19
CA ILE A 146 -9.12 -11.98 1.48
C ILE A 146 -9.74 -10.99 0.50
N SER A 147 -9.61 -11.26 -0.79
CA SER A 147 -10.10 -10.42 -1.89
C SER A 147 -11.61 -10.12 -1.80
N ALA A 148 -12.39 -11.16 -1.56
CA ALA A 148 -13.85 -11.06 -1.44
C ALA A 148 -14.28 -10.24 -0.22
N ALA A 149 -13.60 -10.39 0.91
CA ALA A 149 -13.89 -9.64 2.14
C ALA A 149 -13.60 -8.15 1.95
N ILE A 150 -12.47 -7.80 1.31
CA ILE A 150 -12.13 -6.41 0.96
C ILE A 150 -13.22 -5.82 0.06
N GLN A 151 -13.55 -6.50 -1.04
CA GLN A 151 -14.57 -6.04 -2.00
C GLN A 151 -15.91 -5.83 -1.32
N GLN A 152 -16.39 -6.82 -0.57
CA GLN A 152 -17.68 -6.75 0.10
C GLN A 152 -17.75 -5.55 1.06
N TYR A 153 -16.68 -5.32 1.82
CA TYR A 153 -16.66 -4.21 2.76
C TYR A 153 -16.71 -2.86 2.04
N VAL A 154 -15.86 -2.64 1.05
CA VAL A 154 -15.78 -1.39 0.28
C VAL A 154 -17.08 -1.10 -0.46
N GLU A 155 -17.63 -2.09 -1.21
CA GLU A 155 -18.83 -1.91 -2.00
C GLU A 155 -20.07 -1.71 -1.11
N SER A 156 -20.12 -2.29 0.10
CA SER A 156 -21.22 -2.06 1.06
C SER A 156 -21.26 -0.62 1.60
N HIS A 157 -20.14 0.12 1.51
CA HIS A 157 -20.06 1.54 1.87
C HIS A 157 -20.28 2.48 0.66
N GLY A 158 -20.61 1.93 -0.52
CA GLY A 158 -20.90 2.71 -1.73
C GLY A 158 -19.67 3.17 -2.52
N TYR A 159 -18.51 2.64 -2.20
CA TYR A 159 -17.25 2.90 -2.91
C TYR A 159 -16.91 1.82 -3.94
N SER A 160 -15.94 2.07 -4.79
CA SER A 160 -15.50 1.14 -5.85
C SER A 160 -14.07 0.66 -5.63
N ILE A 161 -13.82 -0.62 -5.94
CA ILE A 161 -12.48 -1.23 -5.93
C ILE A 161 -11.83 -1.07 -7.31
N VAL A 162 -10.58 -0.63 -7.35
CA VAL A 162 -9.73 -0.65 -8.54
C VAL A 162 -9.46 -2.10 -8.94
N ARG A 163 -9.49 -2.40 -10.24
CA ARG A 163 -9.41 -3.77 -10.75
C ARG A 163 -8.13 -4.07 -11.55
N GLU A 164 -7.52 -3.05 -12.13
CA GLU A 164 -6.36 -3.16 -13.01
C GLU A 164 -5.04 -3.31 -12.24
N TYR A 165 -5.03 -2.89 -10.98
CA TYR A 165 -3.89 -3.00 -10.07
C TYR A 165 -4.26 -3.87 -8.89
N VAL A 166 -3.30 -4.67 -8.45
CA VAL A 166 -3.53 -5.74 -7.48
C VAL A 166 -2.33 -5.88 -6.54
N GLY A 167 -2.55 -6.43 -5.37
CA GLY A 167 -1.51 -6.80 -4.44
C GLY A 167 -0.64 -7.94 -4.95
N HIS A 168 0.41 -8.24 -4.23
CA HIS A 168 1.43 -9.18 -4.68
C HIS A 168 2.12 -9.90 -3.52
N GLY A 169 2.84 -10.98 -3.81
CA GLY A 169 3.84 -11.49 -2.91
C GLY A 169 5.00 -10.49 -2.79
N VAL A 170 5.63 -10.43 -1.64
CA VAL A 170 6.79 -9.56 -1.38
C VAL A 170 7.87 -10.34 -0.65
N GLY A 171 9.14 -10.06 -0.96
CA GLY A 171 10.25 -10.79 -0.35
C GLY A 171 11.60 -10.32 -0.82
N ALA A 172 12.40 -11.23 -1.37
CA ALA A 172 13.68 -10.90 -1.98
C ALA A 172 13.51 -10.06 -3.25
N GLN A 173 12.35 -10.22 -3.93
CA GLN A 173 11.91 -9.30 -4.98
C GLN A 173 10.79 -8.40 -4.43
N MET A 174 10.72 -7.19 -4.97
CA MET A 174 9.66 -6.23 -4.63
C MET A 174 8.28 -6.83 -4.97
N HIS A 175 8.14 -7.39 -6.16
CA HIS A 175 6.94 -8.09 -6.62
C HIS A 175 7.24 -9.57 -6.83
N GLU A 176 6.60 -10.41 -6.05
CA GLU A 176 6.63 -11.86 -6.16
C GLU A 176 5.21 -12.41 -6.45
N SER A 177 5.13 -13.67 -6.86
CA SER A 177 3.83 -14.38 -6.87
C SER A 177 3.33 -14.63 -5.45
N PRO A 178 1.99 -14.62 -5.21
CA PRO A 178 0.93 -14.50 -6.20
C PRO A 178 0.52 -13.05 -6.45
N GLU A 179 -0.23 -12.79 -7.54
CA GLU A 179 -1.06 -11.59 -7.65
C GLU A 179 -2.26 -11.70 -6.71
N ILE A 180 -2.64 -10.58 -6.08
CA ILE A 180 -3.68 -10.54 -5.04
C ILE A 180 -4.71 -9.47 -5.37
N PRO A 181 -5.72 -9.79 -6.19
CA PRO A 181 -6.80 -8.85 -6.47
C PRO A 181 -7.54 -8.44 -5.18
N ASN A 182 -8.00 -7.19 -5.13
CA ASN A 182 -8.86 -6.70 -4.04
C ASN A 182 -10.35 -7.01 -4.29
N TYR A 183 -10.63 -7.93 -5.21
CA TYR A 183 -11.96 -8.40 -5.57
C TYR A 183 -11.90 -9.87 -5.98
N GLY A 184 -13.02 -10.57 -5.88
CA GLY A 184 -13.09 -11.96 -6.30
C GLY A 184 -14.20 -12.76 -5.60
N HIS A 185 -14.19 -14.06 -5.83
CA HIS A 185 -15.15 -14.97 -5.24
C HIS A 185 -14.49 -15.79 -4.12
N PRO A 186 -15.11 -15.88 -2.92
CA PRO A 186 -14.55 -16.64 -1.82
C PRO A 186 -14.35 -18.11 -2.21
N GLY A 187 -13.39 -18.77 -1.57
CA GLY A 187 -13.03 -20.16 -1.83
C GLY A 187 -12.24 -20.39 -3.12
N ARG A 188 -11.73 -19.33 -3.77
CA ARG A 188 -10.92 -19.39 -5.00
C ARG A 188 -9.48 -18.95 -4.76
N GLY A 189 -8.66 -19.14 -5.78
CA GLY A 189 -7.23 -18.83 -5.74
C GLY A 189 -6.40 -19.90 -5.00
N PRO A 190 -5.08 -19.67 -4.88
CA PRO A 190 -4.20 -20.56 -4.17
C PRO A 190 -4.56 -20.68 -2.68
N ARG A 191 -4.23 -21.82 -2.07
CA ARG A 191 -4.33 -21.99 -0.62
C ARG A 191 -3.27 -21.13 0.07
N LEU A 192 -3.66 -20.49 1.15
CA LEU A 192 -2.73 -19.77 2.01
C LEU A 192 -1.94 -20.77 2.84
N LEU A 193 -0.63 -20.61 2.85
CA LEU A 193 0.30 -21.47 3.57
C LEU A 193 1.17 -20.61 4.48
N ARG A 194 1.47 -21.12 5.65
CA ARG A 194 2.44 -20.52 6.57
C ARG A 194 3.76 -20.22 5.87
N GLY A 195 4.30 -19.03 6.09
CA GLY A 195 5.53 -18.55 5.46
C GLY A 195 5.32 -17.77 4.16
N MET A 196 4.10 -17.65 3.66
CA MET A 196 3.79 -16.68 2.60
C MET A 196 3.89 -15.27 3.15
N THR A 197 4.51 -14.36 2.39
CA THR A 197 4.57 -12.93 2.67
C THR A 197 3.91 -12.18 1.53
N LEU A 198 2.92 -11.34 1.87
CA LEU A 198 1.97 -10.77 0.92
C LEU A 198 1.82 -9.27 1.19
N ALA A 199 1.83 -8.46 0.13
CA ALA A 199 1.39 -7.08 0.15
C ALA A 199 -0.11 -7.05 -0.15
N ILE A 200 -0.91 -6.67 0.83
CA ILE A 200 -2.36 -6.52 0.69
C ILE A 200 -2.65 -5.03 0.62
N GLU A 201 -3.24 -4.59 -0.49
CA GLU A 201 -3.20 -3.20 -0.90
C GLU A 201 -4.52 -2.70 -1.54
N PRO A 202 -5.62 -2.58 -0.78
CA PRO A 202 -6.85 -2.03 -1.31
C PRO A 202 -6.68 -0.59 -1.81
N MET A 203 -7.05 -0.37 -3.08
CA MET A 203 -7.18 0.91 -3.75
C MET A 203 -8.65 1.18 -4.00
N VAL A 204 -9.17 2.26 -3.43
CA VAL A 204 -10.61 2.54 -3.34
C VAL A 204 -10.92 3.91 -3.93
N ASN A 205 -11.87 3.93 -4.87
CA ASN A 205 -12.34 5.16 -5.53
C ASN A 205 -13.68 5.60 -4.94
N ALA A 206 -13.82 6.91 -4.70
CA ALA A 206 -15.08 7.51 -4.28
C ALA A 206 -16.16 7.50 -5.37
N GLY A 207 -15.76 7.26 -6.61
CA GLY A 207 -16.63 7.17 -7.77
C GLY A 207 -16.58 5.80 -8.43
N SER A 208 -16.46 5.80 -9.76
CA SER A 208 -16.37 4.57 -10.54
C SER A 208 -15.03 3.85 -10.33
N ALA A 209 -15.00 2.55 -10.62
CA ALA A 209 -13.76 1.78 -10.59
C ALA A 209 -12.80 2.10 -11.75
N ALA A 210 -13.27 2.83 -12.77
CA ALA A 210 -12.49 3.11 -13.97
C ALA A 210 -11.30 4.03 -13.69
N ILE A 211 -10.18 3.72 -14.29
CA ILE A 211 -8.90 4.38 -14.10
C ILE A 211 -8.34 4.98 -15.40
N GLN A 212 -7.37 5.86 -15.27
CA GLN A 212 -6.58 6.41 -16.35
C GLN A 212 -5.11 6.47 -15.97
N GLN A 213 -4.24 5.88 -16.79
CA GLN A 213 -2.80 6.08 -16.68
C GLN A 213 -2.40 7.38 -17.36
N MET A 214 -1.56 8.16 -16.69
CA MET A 214 -1.12 9.48 -17.18
C MET A 214 0.05 9.35 -18.15
N SER A 215 0.32 10.43 -18.89
CA SER A 215 1.38 10.49 -19.91
C SER A 215 2.80 10.40 -19.36
N ASP A 216 2.99 10.54 -18.05
CA ASP A 216 4.27 10.30 -17.37
C ASP A 216 4.65 8.81 -17.30
N GLY A 217 3.71 7.93 -17.69
CA GLY A 217 3.89 6.49 -17.73
C GLY A 217 3.73 5.79 -16.38
N TRP A 218 3.48 6.53 -15.29
CA TRP A 218 3.39 6.00 -13.93
C TRP A 218 2.09 6.34 -13.21
N THR A 219 1.80 7.63 -13.08
CA THR A 219 0.64 8.10 -12.28
C THR A 219 -0.66 7.51 -12.80
N VAL A 220 -1.42 6.90 -11.91
CA VAL A 220 -2.74 6.36 -12.18
C VAL A 220 -3.79 7.20 -11.46
N LYS A 221 -4.80 7.64 -12.20
CA LYS A 221 -5.90 8.47 -11.69
C LYS A 221 -7.25 7.81 -11.85
N THR A 222 -8.21 8.28 -11.06
CA THR A 222 -9.62 7.97 -11.31
C THR A 222 -10.06 8.62 -12.63
N LEU A 223 -10.85 7.89 -13.43
CA LEU A 223 -11.33 8.42 -14.71
C LEU A 223 -12.35 9.55 -14.54
N ASP A 224 -13.10 9.56 -13.45
CA ASP A 224 -14.14 10.53 -13.15
C ASP A 224 -13.67 11.73 -12.32
N GLY A 225 -12.38 11.79 -11.96
CA GLY A 225 -11.77 12.88 -11.20
C GLY A 225 -12.19 12.94 -9.72
N LYS A 226 -12.86 11.90 -9.21
CA LYS A 226 -13.21 11.82 -7.79
C LYS A 226 -12.03 11.29 -6.97
N TRP A 227 -12.08 11.49 -5.66
CA TRP A 227 -11.03 11.04 -4.75
C TRP A 227 -10.79 9.53 -4.81
N ALA A 228 -9.53 9.18 -4.56
CA ALA A 228 -9.12 7.82 -4.28
C ALA A 228 -8.34 7.75 -2.97
N ALA A 229 -8.42 6.62 -2.29
CA ALA A 229 -7.59 6.33 -1.12
C ALA A 229 -6.92 4.97 -1.30
N TYR A 230 -5.77 4.82 -0.66
CA TYR A 230 -4.91 3.66 -0.74
C TYR A 230 -4.41 3.29 0.66
N TYR A 231 -4.45 2.01 0.98
CA TYR A 231 -3.89 1.49 2.22
C TYR A 231 -3.26 0.13 1.99
N GLU A 232 -2.07 -0.07 2.53
CA GLU A 232 -1.31 -1.28 2.30
C GLU A 232 -0.46 -1.67 3.49
N ASN A 233 -0.30 -2.97 3.70
CA ASN A 233 0.78 -3.53 4.51
C ASN A 233 1.28 -4.86 3.95
N SER A 234 2.58 -5.10 4.15
CA SER A 234 3.17 -6.43 4.04
C SER A 234 2.77 -7.27 5.25
N ILE A 235 2.24 -8.46 5.01
CA ILE A 235 1.83 -9.42 6.05
C ILE A 235 2.54 -10.76 5.88
N LEU A 236 2.64 -11.50 6.97
CA LEU A 236 3.08 -12.90 7.01
C LEU A 236 1.89 -13.80 7.35
N ILE A 237 1.67 -14.83 6.54
CA ILE A 237 0.73 -15.90 6.87
C ILE A 237 1.37 -16.82 7.92
N THR A 238 0.67 -16.98 9.04
CA THR A 238 1.08 -17.84 10.17
C THR A 238 0.13 -19.03 10.31
N ASP A 239 0.33 -19.86 11.32
CA ASP A 239 -0.61 -20.90 11.75
C ASP A 239 -1.81 -20.36 12.56
N GLY A 240 -1.78 -19.06 12.91
CA GLY A 240 -2.84 -18.33 13.62
C GLY A 240 -3.22 -17.03 12.89
N GLU A 241 -3.32 -15.94 13.66
CA GLU A 241 -3.56 -14.62 13.07
C GLU A 241 -2.36 -14.17 12.23
N PRO A 242 -2.58 -13.45 11.10
CA PRO A 242 -1.48 -12.94 10.30
C PRO A 242 -0.65 -11.92 11.08
N GLU A 243 0.65 -11.92 10.84
CA GLU A 243 1.54 -10.89 11.36
C GLU A 243 1.65 -9.75 10.36
N ILE A 244 1.37 -8.51 10.78
CA ILE A 244 1.61 -7.32 9.95
C ILE A 244 3.08 -6.93 10.12
N LEU A 245 3.89 -7.17 9.09
CA LEU A 245 5.33 -6.91 9.11
C LEU A 245 5.65 -5.41 9.07
N THR A 246 4.75 -4.62 8.49
CA THR A 246 4.85 -3.15 8.36
C THR A 246 3.93 -2.42 9.34
N ALA A 247 3.65 -3.02 10.49
CA ALA A 247 2.96 -2.33 11.58
C ALA A 247 3.85 -1.20 12.14
N PRO A 248 3.27 -0.01 12.44
CA PRO A 248 4.01 1.02 13.14
C PRO A 248 4.50 0.48 14.50
N ALA A 249 5.68 0.91 14.93
CA ALA A 249 6.16 0.60 16.28
C ALA A 249 5.17 1.17 17.31
N ILE A 250 4.75 0.31 18.25
CA ILE A 250 3.92 0.70 19.39
C ILE A 250 4.75 1.55 20.35
#